data_bc830a989e9f492d631c6cd6e2f68fef
#
_entry.id   bc830a989e9f492d631c6cd6e2f68fef
#
_cell.length_a   1.000
_cell.length_b   1.000
_cell.length_c   1.000
_cell.angle_alpha   90.00
_cell.angle_beta   90.00
_cell.angle_gamma   90.00
#
_symmetry.space_group_name_H-M   'P 1'
#
loop_
_entity.id
_entity.type
_entity.pdbx_description
1 polymer ?
#
loop_
_entity_poly.entity_id
_entity_poly.type
_entity_poly.pdbx_seq_one_letter_code
_entity_poly.pdbx_strand_id
1 'polypeptide(L)'
;MSHLHHPGCGCAAQLSRRGLFGLGFASAITAAFPALAQYAKYEAMLVNCIDPRVATGSFTYMAAHGYKDLYSHFVIAGGPIGAVAPAFADWHKAFWDNLAITVQLHSIKRVVGLTHRDCGAAFVAYGEALRTDKALETAKQSEALRQFRAGIAQRQPKLGVDTGIMALDGTVEVVA
;
A
#
# COMPACT_ATOMS: atom_id res chain seq x y z
N MET A 1 -14.12 -29.76 -52.23
CA MET A 1 -14.82 -28.71 -51.38
C MET A 1 -13.94 -27.49 -51.34
N SER A 2 -14.28 -26.51 -52.14
CA SER A 2 -13.50 -25.30 -52.38
C SER A 2 -13.88 -24.25 -51.28
N HIS A 3 -12.91 -23.80 -50.52
CA HIS A 3 -13.09 -22.68 -49.58
C HIS A 3 -12.97 -21.35 -50.33
N LEU A 4 -14.06 -20.62 -50.39
CA LEU A 4 -14.15 -19.24 -50.87
C LEU A 4 -13.48 -18.31 -49.85
N HIS A 5 -12.42 -17.64 -50.30
CA HIS A 5 -11.82 -16.54 -49.52
C HIS A 5 -12.66 -15.26 -49.71
N HIS A 6 -13.11 -14.68 -48.58
CA HIS A 6 -13.80 -13.40 -48.54
C HIS A 6 -12.80 -12.25 -48.81
N PRO A 7 -13.10 -11.27 -49.68
CA PRO A 7 -12.26 -10.10 -49.90
C PRO A 7 -12.49 -9.08 -48.76
N GLY A 8 -11.61 -9.06 -47.77
CA GLY A 8 -11.70 -8.10 -46.64
C GLY A 8 -10.70 -8.30 -45.52
N CYS A 9 -9.82 -9.30 -45.60
CA CYS A 9 -8.73 -9.41 -44.65
C CYS A 9 -7.58 -8.48 -45.05
N GLY A 10 -7.43 -7.38 -44.32
CA GLY A 10 -6.25 -6.51 -44.37
C GLY A 10 -5.00 -7.25 -43.91
N CYS A 11 -4.34 -7.95 -44.85
CA CYS A 11 -3.02 -8.51 -44.58
C CYS A 11 -2.01 -7.37 -44.41
N ALA A 12 -1.45 -7.26 -43.20
CA ALA A 12 -0.35 -6.35 -42.93
C ALA A 12 0.79 -6.57 -43.92
N ALA A 13 1.20 -5.53 -44.63
CA ALA A 13 2.32 -5.57 -45.57
C ALA A 13 3.60 -5.97 -44.77
N GLN A 14 4.20 -7.12 -45.16
CA GLN A 14 5.50 -7.53 -44.64
C GLN A 14 6.55 -6.57 -45.20
N LEU A 15 7.07 -5.68 -44.37
CA LEU A 15 8.24 -4.84 -44.67
C LEU A 15 9.47 -5.73 -44.74
N SER A 16 10.00 -5.94 -45.95
CA SER A 16 11.23 -6.66 -46.18
C SER A 16 12.43 -5.86 -45.65
N ARG A 17 13.34 -6.54 -44.96
CA ARG A 17 14.56 -5.97 -44.33
C ARG A 17 15.56 -5.37 -45.31
N ARG A 18 15.32 -5.40 -46.60
CA ARG A 18 16.22 -4.90 -47.67
C ARG A 18 15.87 -3.52 -48.23
N GLY A 19 14.75 -2.89 -47.80
CA GLY A 19 14.32 -1.58 -48.30
C GLY A 19 14.76 -0.36 -47.46
N LEU A 20 15.58 -0.54 -46.40
CA LEU A 20 15.86 0.51 -45.43
C LEU A 20 17.19 1.24 -45.61
N PHE A 21 17.90 1.02 -46.76
CA PHE A 21 19.15 1.75 -47.04
C PHE A 21 18.96 2.62 -48.26
N GLY A 22 18.47 3.80 -48.06
CA GLY A 22 18.47 4.81 -49.13
C GLY A 22 17.44 5.91 -48.84
N LEU A 23 17.72 6.79 -47.92
CA LEU A 23 17.38 8.22 -47.94
C LEU A 23 17.85 8.80 -46.59
N GLY A 24 18.98 9.44 -46.62
CA GLY A 24 19.50 10.22 -45.51
C GLY A 24 18.62 11.41 -45.24
N PHE A 25 17.74 11.26 -44.23
CA PHE A 25 17.22 12.40 -43.47
C PHE A 25 17.54 12.12 -42.01
N ALA A 26 18.53 12.83 -41.51
CA ALA A 26 18.74 12.94 -40.08
C ALA A 26 17.58 13.73 -39.48
N SER A 27 16.42 13.05 -39.35
CA SER A 27 15.38 13.50 -38.45
C SER A 27 15.89 13.17 -37.07
N ALA A 28 16.39 14.18 -36.34
CA ALA A 28 16.54 14.08 -34.89
C ALA A 28 15.18 13.79 -34.33
N ILE A 29 14.90 12.49 -34.09
CA ILE A 29 13.80 12.05 -33.23
C ILE A 29 14.24 12.54 -31.84
N THR A 30 13.87 13.75 -31.49
CA THR A 30 13.74 14.15 -30.09
C THR A 30 12.64 13.29 -29.57
N ALA A 31 13.00 12.10 -29.07
CA ALA A 31 12.13 11.35 -28.18
C ALA A 31 11.86 12.30 -27.01
N ALA A 32 10.73 13.00 -27.06
CA ALA A 32 10.17 13.63 -25.90
C ALA A 32 9.94 12.47 -24.92
N PHE A 33 10.94 12.23 -24.05
CA PHE A 33 10.67 11.44 -22.86
C PHE A 33 9.45 12.10 -22.22
N PRO A 34 8.35 11.37 -21.98
CA PRO A 34 7.25 11.95 -21.23
C PRO A 34 7.89 12.52 -19.97
N ALA A 35 7.70 13.81 -19.73
CA ALA A 35 8.18 14.48 -18.53
C ALA A 35 7.87 13.52 -17.39
N LEU A 36 8.91 13.10 -16.63
CA LEU A 36 8.76 12.16 -15.52
C LEU A 36 7.53 12.59 -14.77
N ALA A 37 6.50 11.75 -14.77
CA ALA A 37 5.22 12.07 -14.14
C ALA A 37 5.55 12.60 -12.76
N GLN A 38 5.27 13.86 -12.51
CA GLN A 38 5.61 14.51 -11.26
C GLN A 38 4.82 13.74 -10.20
N TYR A 39 5.53 12.94 -9.39
CA TYR A 39 4.88 12.11 -8.39
C TYR A 39 3.99 12.99 -7.53
N ALA A 40 2.71 12.63 -7.44
CA ALA A 40 1.77 13.36 -6.62
C ALA A 40 2.25 13.34 -5.17
N LYS A 41 2.20 14.50 -4.52
CA LYS A 41 2.46 14.59 -3.07
C LYS A 41 1.24 14.08 -2.34
N TYR A 42 1.44 13.12 -1.45
CA TYR A 42 0.39 12.63 -0.58
C TYR A 42 0.61 13.11 0.86
N GLU A 43 -0.44 13.05 1.66
CA GLU A 43 -0.37 13.48 3.05
C GLU A 43 0.04 12.35 3.98
N ALA A 44 -0.36 11.10 3.66
CA ALA A 44 -0.20 9.99 4.58
C ALA A 44 0.15 8.66 3.87
N MET A 45 0.56 7.68 4.68
CA MET A 45 0.50 6.26 4.37
C MET A 45 -0.42 5.59 5.39
N LEU A 46 -1.46 4.90 4.92
CA LEU A 46 -2.28 4.04 5.76
C LEU A 46 -1.68 2.64 5.80
N VAL A 47 -1.57 2.08 7.00
CA VAL A 47 -1.17 0.69 7.28
C VAL A 47 -2.30 0.01 8.03
N ASN A 48 -2.99 -0.95 7.41
CA ASN A 48 -4.10 -1.67 8.03
C ASN A 48 -4.15 -3.15 7.63
N CYS A 49 -5.11 -3.86 8.22
CA CYS A 49 -5.29 -5.29 8.00
C CYS A 49 -5.92 -5.59 6.63
N ILE A 50 -5.61 -6.81 6.10
CA ILE A 50 -6.26 -7.39 4.92
C ILE A 50 -7.72 -7.79 5.16
N ASP A 51 -8.22 -7.76 6.40
CA ASP A 51 -9.57 -8.18 6.76
C ASP A 51 -10.61 -7.30 6.02
N PRO A 52 -11.51 -7.90 5.20
CA PRO A 52 -12.47 -7.12 4.43
C PRO A 52 -13.47 -6.35 5.29
N ARG A 53 -13.70 -6.78 6.56
CA ARG A 53 -14.63 -6.13 7.48
C ARG A 53 -14.20 -4.71 7.86
N VAL A 54 -12.90 -4.40 7.74
CA VAL A 54 -12.37 -3.07 8.08
C VAL A 54 -12.02 -2.20 6.87
N ALA A 55 -12.17 -2.71 5.65
CA ALA A 55 -11.80 -1.97 4.45
C ALA A 55 -12.57 -0.64 4.30
N THR A 56 -13.90 -0.70 4.37
CA THR A 56 -14.76 0.49 4.28
C THR A 56 -14.54 1.43 5.47
N GLY A 57 -14.44 0.89 6.69
CA GLY A 57 -14.17 1.67 7.91
C GLY A 57 -12.86 2.45 7.81
N SER A 58 -11.80 1.80 7.32
CA SER A 58 -10.49 2.44 7.13
C SER A 58 -10.54 3.56 6.10
N PHE A 59 -11.23 3.36 4.96
CA PHE A 59 -11.43 4.41 3.96
C PHE A 59 -12.21 5.60 4.55
N THR A 60 -13.31 5.32 5.26
CA THR A 60 -14.14 6.36 5.89
C THR A 60 -13.34 7.16 6.93
N TYR A 61 -12.53 6.46 7.75
CA TYR A 61 -11.64 7.09 8.71
C TYR A 61 -10.65 8.05 8.03
N MET A 62 -9.96 7.59 6.99
CA MET A 62 -9.01 8.42 6.24
C MET A 62 -9.68 9.62 5.58
N ALA A 63 -10.87 9.44 5.00
CA ALA A 63 -11.65 10.52 4.40
C ALA A 63 -12.08 11.57 5.43
N ALA A 64 -12.54 11.16 6.61
CA ALA A 64 -12.94 12.05 7.70
C ALA A 64 -11.78 12.88 8.25
N HIS A 65 -10.53 12.36 8.13
CA HIS A 65 -9.32 13.08 8.53
C HIS A 65 -8.71 13.94 7.40
N GLY A 66 -9.41 14.10 6.27
CA GLY A 66 -8.97 14.92 5.15
C GLY A 66 -7.96 14.25 4.22
N TYR A 67 -7.80 12.93 4.32
CA TYR A 67 -6.83 12.18 3.50
C TYR A 67 -7.47 11.46 2.30
N LYS A 68 -8.72 11.75 1.96
CA LYS A 68 -9.37 11.15 0.79
C LYS A 68 -8.51 11.36 -0.44
N ASP A 69 -8.14 10.26 -1.12
CA ASP A 69 -7.31 10.23 -2.32
C ASP A 69 -5.89 10.84 -2.16
N LEU A 70 -5.45 11.04 -0.90
CA LEU A 70 -4.16 11.66 -0.54
C LEU A 70 -3.27 10.75 0.31
N TYR A 71 -3.43 9.44 0.25
CA TYR A 71 -2.59 8.51 0.99
C TYR A 71 -2.19 7.29 0.17
N SER A 72 -0.98 6.78 0.44
CA SER A 72 -0.55 5.47 -0.01
C SER A 72 -1.13 4.41 0.93
N HIS A 73 -1.45 3.23 0.42
CA HIS A 73 -2.12 2.20 1.20
C HIS A 73 -1.25 0.93 1.25
N PHE A 74 -0.79 0.56 2.44
CA PHE A 74 -0.10 -0.71 2.71
C PHE A 74 -1.01 -1.63 3.51
N VAL A 75 -1.40 -2.74 2.89
CA VAL A 75 -2.35 -3.71 3.45
C VAL A 75 -1.63 -5.03 3.69
N ILE A 76 -1.60 -5.47 4.95
CA ILE A 76 -0.97 -6.73 5.35
C ILE A 76 -1.77 -7.35 6.51
N ALA A 77 -1.72 -8.67 6.69
CA ALA A 77 -2.43 -9.31 7.81
C ALA A 77 -2.02 -8.68 9.16
N GLY A 78 -3.00 -8.21 9.92
CA GLY A 78 -2.79 -7.50 11.19
C GLY A 78 -2.36 -6.03 11.07
N GLY A 79 -2.09 -5.51 9.84
CA GLY A 79 -1.60 -4.15 9.67
C GLY A 79 -0.33 -3.87 10.47
N PRO A 80 -0.32 -2.93 11.43
CA PRO A 80 0.81 -2.66 12.31
C PRO A 80 1.38 -3.89 13.02
N ILE A 81 0.52 -4.84 13.43
CA ILE A 81 0.96 -6.11 14.05
C ILE A 81 1.83 -6.91 13.07
N GLY A 82 1.43 -7.00 11.79
CA GLY A 82 2.20 -7.66 10.75
C GLY A 82 3.58 -7.02 10.50
N ALA A 83 3.71 -5.73 10.79
CA ALA A 83 4.95 -4.98 10.61
C ALA A 83 5.92 -5.07 11.81
N VAL A 84 5.47 -5.53 13.01
CA VAL A 84 6.31 -5.51 14.21
C VAL A 84 6.34 -6.83 15.00
N ALA A 85 5.29 -7.67 14.91
CA ALA A 85 5.21 -8.88 15.71
C ALA A 85 6.29 -9.90 15.29
N PRO A 86 7.01 -10.53 16.24
CA PRO A 86 8.03 -11.53 15.93
C PRO A 86 7.52 -12.72 15.10
N ALA A 87 6.25 -13.09 15.27
CA ALA A 87 5.61 -14.15 14.49
C ALA A 87 5.59 -13.87 12.98
N PHE A 88 5.76 -12.60 12.57
CA PHE A 88 5.73 -12.13 11.18
C PHE A 88 7.05 -11.47 10.76
N ALA A 89 8.17 -11.87 11.36
CA ALA A 89 9.47 -11.26 11.11
C ALA A 89 9.86 -11.18 9.62
N ASP A 90 9.49 -12.18 8.82
CA ASP A 90 9.76 -12.21 7.38
C ASP A 90 9.04 -11.11 6.59
N TRP A 91 7.97 -10.53 7.15
CA TRP A 91 7.20 -9.46 6.50
C TRP A 91 7.71 -8.05 6.84
N HIS A 92 8.52 -7.93 7.90
CA HIS A 92 8.97 -6.61 8.37
C HIS A 92 9.73 -5.85 7.29
N LYS A 93 10.60 -6.55 6.54
CA LYS A 93 11.36 -5.93 5.44
C LYS A 93 10.44 -5.32 4.39
N ALA A 94 9.37 -6.01 4.00
CA ALA A 94 8.42 -5.51 2.99
C ALA A 94 7.76 -4.21 3.44
N PHE A 95 7.35 -4.11 4.71
CA PHE A 95 6.81 -2.88 5.26
C PHE A 95 7.82 -1.72 5.18
N TRP A 96 9.05 -1.93 5.66
CA TRP A 96 10.06 -0.88 5.69
C TRP A 96 10.48 -0.40 4.31
N ASP A 97 10.60 -1.30 3.34
CA ASP A 97 10.91 -0.97 1.95
C ASP A 97 9.77 -0.12 1.32
N ASN A 98 8.50 -0.52 1.54
CA ASN A 98 7.35 0.23 1.03
C ASN A 98 7.24 1.61 1.69
N LEU A 99 7.50 1.73 2.99
CA LEU A 99 7.53 3.02 3.67
C LEU A 99 8.62 3.93 3.09
N ALA A 100 9.83 3.40 2.88
CA ALA A 100 10.94 4.17 2.29
C ALA A 100 10.59 4.67 0.89
N ILE A 101 10.03 3.83 0.03
CA ILE A 101 9.56 4.20 -1.31
C ILE A 101 8.48 5.27 -1.24
N THR A 102 7.51 5.11 -0.35
CA THR A 102 6.41 6.07 -0.17
C THR A 102 6.93 7.45 0.27
N VAL A 103 7.88 7.48 1.20
CA VAL A 103 8.52 8.73 1.63
C VAL A 103 9.28 9.38 0.46
N GLN A 104 10.04 8.59 -0.29
CA GLN A 104 10.86 9.08 -1.41
C GLN A 104 10.01 9.66 -2.55
N LEU A 105 8.96 8.92 -2.95
CA LEU A 105 8.17 9.28 -4.14
C LEU A 105 7.05 10.28 -3.83
N HIS A 106 6.40 10.14 -2.69
CA HIS A 106 5.18 10.89 -2.39
C HIS A 106 5.37 11.97 -1.32
N SER A 107 6.53 12.03 -0.66
CA SER A 107 6.84 13.05 0.36
C SER A 107 5.78 13.14 1.45
N ILE A 108 5.27 11.99 1.91
CA ILE A 108 4.24 11.91 2.95
C ILE A 108 4.68 12.59 4.25
N LYS A 109 3.73 13.08 5.03
CA LYS A 109 3.97 13.76 6.30
C LYS A 109 3.73 12.89 7.51
N ARG A 110 2.95 11.79 7.34
CA ARG A 110 2.59 10.88 8.43
C ARG A 110 2.31 9.45 7.98
N VAL A 111 2.32 8.57 8.97
CA VAL A 111 1.82 7.21 8.85
C VAL A 111 0.63 7.04 9.77
N VAL A 112 -0.45 6.46 9.28
CA VAL A 112 -1.63 6.07 10.05
C VAL A 112 -1.64 4.55 10.18
N GLY A 113 -1.48 4.03 11.40
CA GLY A 113 -1.45 2.60 11.68
C GLY A 113 -2.75 2.17 12.39
N LEU A 114 -3.56 1.35 11.73
CA LEU A 114 -4.80 0.84 12.30
C LEU A 114 -4.74 -0.68 12.45
N THR A 115 -4.84 -1.15 13.70
CA THR A 115 -5.24 -2.53 14.01
C THR A 115 -6.76 -2.60 14.12
N HIS A 116 -7.34 -3.77 14.36
CA HIS A 116 -8.79 -3.86 14.55
C HIS A 116 -9.18 -4.94 15.53
N ARG A 117 -10.38 -4.83 16.09
CA ARG A 117 -10.95 -5.84 16.99
C ARG A 117 -11.20 -7.15 16.26
N ASP A 118 -11.09 -8.27 16.96
CA ASP A 118 -11.26 -9.62 16.43
C ASP A 118 -10.34 -9.93 15.23
N CYS A 119 -9.08 -9.51 15.34
CA CYS A 119 -8.08 -9.67 14.28
C CYS A 119 -7.45 -11.07 14.31
N GLY A 120 -7.66 -11.86 13.23
CA GLY A 120 -7.07 -13.20 13.10
C GLY A 120 -5.55 -13.20 13.22
N ALA A 121 -4.86 -12.21 12.64
CA ALA A 121 -3.41 -12.10 12.75
C ALA A 121 -2.94 -11.79 14.19
N ALA A 122 -3.72 -11.04 14.96
CA ALA A 122 -3.43 -10.83 16.38
C ALA A 122 -3.49 -12.14 17.15
N PHE A 123 -4.46 -13.02 16.86
CA PHE A 123 -4.55 -14.33 17.49
C PHE A 123 -3.36 -15.23 17.13
N VAL A 124 -2.92 -15.21 15.89
CA VAL A 124 -1.71 -15.93 15.46
C VAL A 124 -0.47 -15.42 16.17
N ALA A 125 -0.34 -14.10 16.33
CA ALA A 125 0.85 -13.48 16.93
C ALA A 125 0.90 -13.60 18.46
N TYR A 126 -0.25 -13.54 19.16
CA TYR A 126 -0.32 -13.36 20.61
C TYR A 126 -1.15 -14.40 21.32
N GLY A 127 -1.79 -15.32 20.60
CA GLY A 127 -2.54 -16.45 21.15
C GLY A 127 -4.06 -16.30 21.14
N GLU A 128 -4.73 -17.44 21.18
CA GLU A 128 -6.20 -17.57 21.07
C GLU A 128 -6.98 -16.91 22.23
N ALA A 129 -6.33 -16.70 23.38
CA ALA A 129 -6.98 -16.06 24.54
C ALA A 129 -7.53 -14.66 24.21
N LEU A 130 -6.96 -13.98 23.17
CA LEU A 130 -7.44 -12.67 22.73
C LEU A 130 -8.90 -12.69 22.21
N ARG A 131 -9.42 -13.85 21.81
CA ARG A 131 -10.79 -13.98 21.31
C ARG A 131 -11.83 -13.72 22.40
N THR A 132 -11.52 -14.10 23.62
CA THR A 132 -12.43 -14.02 24.77
C THR A 132 -12.05 -12.96 25.78
N ASP A 133 -10.78 -12.61 25.87
CA ASP A 133 -10.27 -11.59 26.78
C ASP A 133 -10.03 -10.25 26.04
N LYS A 134 -11.03 -9.36 26.13
CA LYS A 134 -10.99 -8.06 25.49
C LYS A 134 -9.95 -7.11 26.10
N ALA A 135 -9.64 -7.27 27.38
CA ALA A 135 -8.61 -6.46 28.03
C ALA A 135 -7.22 -6.88 27.53
N LEU A 136 -6.98 -8.19 27.43
CA LEU A 136 -5.74 -8.72 26.87
C LEU A 136 -5.58 -8.35 25.39
N GLU A 137 -6.66 -8.42 24.60
CA GLU A 137 -6.67 -7.98 23.19
C GLU A 137 -6.24 -6.53 23.09
N THR A 138 -6.85 -5.63 23.87
CA THR A 138 -6.51 -4.20 23.87
C THR A 138 -5.05 -3.99 24.28
N ALA A 139 -4.58 -4.66 25.33
CA ALA A 139 -3.20 -4.52 25.81
C ALA A 139 -2.18 -4.93 24.74
N LYS A 140 -2.39 -6.09 24.09
CA LYS A 140 -1.48 -6.60 23.05
C LYS A 140 -1.48 -5.76 21.79
N GLN A 141 -2.64 -5.31 21.33
CA GLN A 141 -2.73 -4.43 20.18
C GLN A 141 -2.10 -3.06 20.47
N SER A 142 -2.34 -2.49 21.64
CA SER A 142 -1.72 -1.22 22.06
C SER A 142 -0.20 -1.32 22.18
N GLU A 143 0.32 -2.45 22.67
CA GLU A 143 1.75 -2.72 22.71
C GLU A 143 2.35 -2.74 21.30
N ALA A 144 1.74 -3.46 20.36
CA ALA A 144 2.16 -3.51 18.97
C ALA A 144 2.14 -2.13 18.30
N LEU A 145 1.10 -1.33 18.57
CA LEU A 145 0.99 0.04 18.04
C LEU A 145 2.08 0.95 18.59
N ARG A 146 2.44 0.83 19.88
CA ARG A 146 3.59 1.57 20.44
C ARG A 146 4.92 1.16 19.83
N GLN A 147 5.14 -0.15 19.59
CA GLN A 147 6.34 -0.65 18.89
C GLN A 147 6.40 -0.14 17.45
N PHE A 148 5.27 -0.15 16.74
CA PHE A 148 5.16 0.38 15.40
C PHE A 148 5.51 1.87 15.34
N ARG A 149 4.94 2.68 16.23
CA ARG A 149 5.26 4.11 16.37
C ARG A 149 6.74 4.34 16.65
N ALA A 150 7.30 3.63 17.63
CA ALA A 150 8.71 3.74 18.00
C ALA A 150 9.65 3.38 16.83
N GLY A 151 9.34 2.29 16.10
CA GLY A 151 10.12 1.87 14.94
C GLY A 151 10.12 2.90 13.82
N ILE A 152 8.99 3.56 13.56
CA ILE A 152 8.89 4.64 12.57
C ILE A 152 9.65 5.87 13.06
N ALA A 153 9.46 6.30 14.31
CA ALA A 153 10.15 7.46 14.87
C ALA A 153 11.69 7.31 14.82
N GLN A 154 12.19 6.10 15.02
CA GLN A 154 13.62 5.80 14.92
C GLN A 154 14.15 5.94 13.49
N ARG A 155 13.41 5.46 12.48
CA ARG A 155 13.87 5.38 11.07
C ARG A 155 13.47 6.58 10.24
N GLN A 156 12.36 7.23 10.60
CA GLN A 156 11.77 8.35 9.88
C GLN A 156 11.32 9.44 10.88
N PRO A 157 12.25 10.10 11.58
CA PRO A 157 11.93 10.99 12.72
C PRO A 157 11.11 12.24 12.33
N LYS A 158 10.99 12.52 11.04
CA LYS A 158 10.20 13.65 10.53
C LYS A 158 8.73 13.30 10.27
N LEU A 159 8.36 12.01 10.32
CA LEU A 159 6.98 11.59 10.10
C LEU A 159 6.18 11.64 11.39
N GLY A 160 4.98 12.23 11.32
CA GLY A 160 3.95 12.01 12.33
C GLY A 160 3.45 10.56 12.28
N VAL A 161 3.03 10.02 13.43
CA VAL A 161 2.47 8.67 13.49
C VAL A 161 1.19 8.69 14.31
N ASP A 162 0.07 8.39 13.67
CA ASP A 162 -1.24 8.23 14.31
C ASP A 162 -1.56 6.75 14.39
N THR A 163 -2.01 6.28 15.54
CA THR A 163 -2.28 4.85 15.77
C THR A 163 -3.60 4.64 16.47
N GLY A 164 -4.31 3.57 16.11
CA GLY A 164 -5.58 3.24 16.73
C GLY A 164 -6.02 1.80 16.52
N ILE A 165 -7.00 1.39 17.33
CA ILE A 165 -7.69 0.11 17.26
C ILE A 165 -9.08 0.38 16.69
N MET A 166 -9.39 -0.15 15.51
CA MET A 166 -10.69 0.00 14.87
C MET A 166 -11.65 -1.08 15.35
N ALA A 167 -12.83 -0.69 15.78
CA ALA A 167 -13.94 -1.61 15.98
C ALA A 167 -14.54 -2.05 14.63
N LEU A 168 -15.29 -3.13 14.60
CA LEU A 168 -15.90 -3.63 13.35
C LEU A 168 -17.00 -2.72 12.80
N ASP A 169 -17.49 -1.79 13.59
CA ASP A 169 -18.42 -0.72 13.17
C ASP A 169 -17.71 0.50 12.55
N GLY A 170 -16.37 0.49 12.51
CA GLY A 170 -15.54 1.55 11.95
C GLY A 170 -15.12 2.64 12.95
N THR A 171 -15.58 2.59 14.20
CA THR A 171 -15.08 3.51 15.23
C THR A 171 -13.63 3.19 15.59
N VAL A 172 -12.83 4.21 15.92
CA VAL A 172 -11.40 4.06 16.21
C VAL A 172 -11.08 4.59 17.61
N GLU A 173 -10.55 3.71 18.43
CA GLU A 173 -9.93 4.06 19.72
C GLU A 173 -8.47 4.46 19.46
N VAL A 174 -8.15 5.74 19.73
CA VAL A 174 -6.78 6.26 19.52
C VAL A 174 -5.85 5.69 20.58
N VAL A 175 -4.69 5.22 20.14
CA VAL A 175 -3.62 4.72 21.01
C VAL A 175 -2.42 5.66 20.90
N ALA A 176 -2.05 6.28 22.01
CA ALA A 176 -0.91 7.20 22.13
C ALA A 176 0.44 6.45 22.24
#